data_07659c026d1baab2e67ba3c5151aec74
#
_entry.id   07659c026d1baab2e67ba3c5151aec74
#
_cell.length_a   1.000
_cell.length_b   1.000
_cell.length_c   1.000
_cell.angle_alpha   90.00
_cell.angle_beta   90.00
_cell.angle_gamma   90.00
#
_symmetry.space_group_name_H-M   'P 1'
#
loop_
_entity.id
_entity.type
_entity.pdbx_description
1 polymer ?
#
loop_
_entity_poly.entity_id
_entity_poly.type
_entity_poly.pdbx_seq_one_letter_code
_entity_poly.pdbx_strand_id
1 'polypeptide(L)'
;MSMINGTRLYDHLTRLGRIGFVPKEGTTRLPYTPAYDEGRIYVQQCMEQAGLQTSVDPVGNLIGTLPGQGEIICIGSHIDTVPGGGIYDGTYGVLSGIECVQRLKELGYQNRHPIQVIAFTEEEGNV
;
A
#
# COMPACT_ATOMS: atom_id res chain seq x y z
N MET A 1 25.32 4.52 -0.08
CA MET A 1 24.24 5.12 0.74
C MET A 1 22.91 4.56 0.30
N SER A 2 22.11 4.03 1.21
CA SER A 2 20.78 3.52 0.87
C SER A 2 19.83 4.67 0.53
N MET A 3 19.15 4.57 -0.61
CA MET A 3 18.09 5.51 -1.00
C MET A 3 16.80 5.27 -0.21
N ILE A 4 16.55 4.04 0.21
CA ILE A 4 15.32 3.59 0.86
C ILE A 4 15.53 3.48 2.38
N ASN A 5 14.52 3.88 3.15
CA ASN A 5 14.48 3.62 4.58
C ASN A 5 13.89 2.21 4.82
N GLY A 6 14.75 1.20 4.80
CA GLY A 6 14.35 -0.19 4.97
C GLY A 6 13.72 -0.48 6.33
N THR A 7 14.14 0.20 7.39
CA THR A 7 13.53 0.06 8.73
C THR A 7 12.08 0.52 8.74
N ARG A 8 11.80 1.66 8.12
CA ARG A 8 10.43 2.18 8.00
C ARG A 8 9.55 1.25 7.16
N LEU A 9 10.06 0.76 6.03
CA LEU A 9 9.33 -0.19 5.19
C LEU A 9 9.01 -1.48 5.96
N TYR A 10 9.98 -2.04 6.65
CA TYR A 10 9.79 -3.25 7.46
C TYR A 10 8.77 -3.04 8.58
N ASP A 11 8.80 -1.89 9.25
CA ASP A 11 7.84 -1.53 10.29
C ASP A 11 6.41 -1.47 9.74
N HIS A 12 6.22 -0.82 8.59
CA HIS A 12 4.92 -0.78 7.93
C HIS A 12 4.42 -2.16 7.51
N LEU A 13 5.28 -2.98 6.93
CA LEU A 13 4.95 -4.36 6.56
C LEU A 13 4.52 -5.20 7.77
N THR A 14 5.26 -5.08 8.87
CA THR A 14 4.96 -5.79 10.11
C THR A 14 3.63 -5.35 10.72
N ARG A 15 3.37 -4.06 10.75
CA ARG A 15 2.12 -3.51 11.29
C ARG A 15 0.92 -3.93 10.45
N LEU A 16 1.01 -3.80 9.13
CA LEU A 16 -0.05 -4.25 8.24
C LEU A 16 -0.27 -5.76 8.36
N GLY A 17 0.81 -6.53 8.51
CA GLY A 17 0.74 -7.98 8.66
C GLY A 17 0.00 -8.46 9.92
N ARG A 18 -0.11 -7.61 10.94
CA ARG A 18 -0.88 -7.92 12.16
C ARG A 18 -2.39 -7.76 11.97
N ILE A 19 -2.82 -6.98 10.99
CA ILE A 19 -4.23 -6.76 10.72
C ILE A 19 -4.79 -8.00 10.00
N GLY A 20 -5.68 -8.73 10.67
CA GLY A 20 -6.19 -10.02 10.20
C GLY A 20 -5.34 -11.23 10.58
N PHE A 21 -4.29 -11.05 11.38
CA PHE A 21 -3.41 -12.14 11.81
C PHE A 21 -4.10 -13.03 12.86
N VAL A 22 -4.03 -14.34 12.63
CA VAL A 22 -4.48 -15.36 13.58
C VAL A 22 -3.29 -16.29 13.89
N PRO A 23 -2.92 -16.43 15.19
CA PRO A 23 -1.81 -17.30 15.56
C PRO A 23 -1.97 -18.71 15.01
N LYS A 24 -0.89 -19.27 14.45
CA LYS A 24 -0.79 -20.59 13.79
C LYS A 24 -1.52 -20.72 12.45
N GLU A 25 -2.33 -19.73 12.06
CA GLU A 25 -3.10 -19.77 10.80
C GLU A 25 -2.53 -18.81 9.74
N GLY A 26 -1.91 -17.71 10.14
CA GLY A 26 -1.41 -16.67 9.24
C GLY A 26 -2.33 -15.45 9.20
N THR A 27 -2.17 -14.63 8.16
CA THR A 27 -2.96 -13.42 7.98
C THR A 27 -4.11 -13.67 7.01
N THR A 28 -5.33 -13.35 7.44
CA THR A 28 -6.53 -13.41 6.60
C THR A 28 -7.14 -12.03 6.54
N ARG A 29 -7.05 -11.41 5.35
CA ARG A 29 -7.56 -10.07 5.09
C ARG A 29 -8.27 -10.07 3.74
N LEU A 30 -9.47 -10.68 3.75
CA LEU A 30 -10.29 -10.81 2.53
C LEU A 30 -10.97 -9.48 2.20
N PRO A 31 -11.13 -9.14 0.91
CA PRO A 31 -11.85 -7.94 0.50
C PRO A 31 -13.26 -7.88 1.10
N TYR A 32 -13.74 -6.68 1.32
CA TYR A 32 -15.07 -6.38 1.86
C TYR A 32 -15.32 -6.95 3.26
N THR A 33 -14.26 -7.16 4.05
CA THR A 33 -14.33 -7.56 5.45
C THR A 33 -13.80 -6.46 6.36
N PRO A 34 -14.15 -6.48 7.66
CA PRO A 34 -13.60 -5.49 8.62
C PRO A 34 -12.06 -5.47 8.67
N ALA A 35 -11.41 -6.63 8.56
CA ALA A 35 -9.94 -6.70 8.54
C ALA A 35 -9.36 -5.99 7.30
N TYR A 36 -10.01 -6.13 6.15
CA TYR A 36 -9.61 -5.43 4.93
C TYR A 36 -9.79 -3.92 5.07
N ASP A 37 -10.91 -3.47 5.61
CA ASP A 37 -11.17 -2.05 5.82
C ASP A 37 -10.14 -1.43 6.78
N GLU A 38 -9.80 -2.12 7.86
CA GLU A 38 -8.75 -1.68 8.78
C GLU A 38 -7.39 -1.58 8.08
N GLY A 39 -7.02 -2.59 7.30
CA GLY A 39 -5.78 -2.60 6.52
C GLY A 39 -5.73 -1.46 5.50
N ARG A 40 -6.84 -1.22 4.80
CA ARG A 40 -6.96 -0.12 3.83
C ARG A 40 -6.79 1.24 4.49
N ILE A 41 -7.42 1.46 5.64
CA ILE A 41 -7.28 2.69 6.42
C ILE A 41 -5.82 2.89 6.84
N TYR A 42 -5.16 1.85 7.30
CA TYR A 42 -3.75 1.91 7.66
C TYR A 42 -2.86 2.31 6.47
N VAL A 43 -3.05 1.66 5.32
CA VAL A 43 -2.29 1.98 4.10
C VAL A 43 -2.59 3.38 3.61
N GLN A 44 -3.85 3.83 3.68
CA GLN A 44 -4.22 5.20 3.36
C GLN A 44 -3.46 6.21 4.22
N GLN A 45 -3.35 5.96 5.52
CA GLN A 45 -2.55 6.82 6.41
C GLN A 45 -1.07 6.84 6.01
N CYS A 46 -0.50 5.70 5.62
CA CYS A 46 0.86 5.64 5.11
C CYS A 46 1.03 6.48 3.83
N MET A 47 0.08 6.40 2.90
CA MET A 47 0.06 7.22 1.68
C MET A 47 0.03 8.71 2.01
N GLU A 48 -0.86 9.13 2.90
CA GLU A 48 -1.02 10.54 3.30
C GLU A 48 0.26 11.07 3.99
N GLN A 49 0.87 10.28 4.84
CA GLN A 49 2.17 10.63 5.46
C GLN A 49 3.28 10.79 4.44
N ALA A 50 3.25 10.00 3.36
CA ALA A 50 4.19 10.12 2.25
C ALA A 50 3.90 11.32 1.33
N GLY A 51 2.80 12.03 1.52
CA GLY A 51 2.40 13.19 0.74
C GLY A 51 1.49 12.88 -0.44
N LEU A 52 0.97 11.66 -0.55
CA LEU A 52 0.01 11.27 -1.58
C LEU A 52 -1.40 11.76 -1.22
N GLN A 53 -2.13 12.23 -2.22
CA GLN A 53 -3.55 12.53 -2.12
C GLN A 53 -4.33 11.23 -2.35
N THR A 54 -5.18 10.84 -1.40
CA THR A 54 -5.83 9.53 -1.43
C THR A 54 -7.29 9.61 -1.89
N SER A 55 -7.72 8.57 -2.58
CA SER A 55 -9.11 8.33 -2.94
C SER A 55 -9.38 6.84 -2.99
N VAL A 56 -10.65 6.46 -2.87
CA VAL A 56 -11.12 5.09 -3.04
C VAL A 56 -12.14 5.10 -4.16
N ASP A 57 -11.95 4.26 -5.15
CA ASP A 57 -12.89 4.18 -6.27
C ASP A 57 -14.13 3.34 -5.94
N PRO A 58 -15.14 3.29 -6.84
CA PRO A 58 -16.40 2.58 -6.55
C PRO A 58 -16.28 1.09 -6.27
N VAL A 59 -15.22 0.43 -6.73
CA VAL A 59 -14.99 -1.01 -6.46
C VAL A 59 -14.08 -1.23 -5.25
N GLY A 60 -13.48 -0.18 -4.70
CA GLY A 60 -12.71 -0.26 -3.47
C GLY A 60 -11.20 -0.16 -3.64
N ASN A 61 -10.68 0.10 -4.84
CA ASN A 61 -9.25 0.33 -5.03
C ASN A 61 -8.83 1.61 -4.30
N LEU A 62 -7.77 1.52 -3.51
CA LEU A 62 -7.16 2.68 -2.84
C LEU A 62 -6.10 3.28 -3.75
N ILE A 63 -6.25 4.55 -4.08
CA ILE A 63 -5.37 5.26 -5.00
C ILE A 63 -4.74 6.44 -4.28
N GLY A 64 -3.40 6.47 -4.23
CA GLY A 64 -2.63 7.61 -3.76
C GLY A 64 -1.96 8.31 -4.92
N THR A 65 -2.12 9.61 -5.06
CA THR A 65 -1.60 10.39 -6.20
C THR A 65 -0.67 11.49 -5.72
N LEU A 66 0.52 11.54 -6.30
CA LEU A 66 1.40 12.70 -6.26
C LEU A 66 1.20 13.48 -7.56
N PRO A 67 0.72 14.72 -7.50
CA PRO A 67 0.40 15.49 -8.72
C PRO A 67 1.61 15.72 -9.62
N GLY A 68 1.36 15.85 -10.91
CA GLY A 68 2.35 16.14 -11.93
C GLY A 68 1.67 16.47 -13.25
N GLN A 69 2.42 16.42 -14.34
CA GLN A 69 1.91 16.69 -15.68
C GLN A 69 2.29 15.57 -16.64
N GLY A 70 1.39 15.28 -17.59
CA GLY A 70 1.61 14.25 -18.60
C GLY A 70 1.20 12.85 -18.14
N GLU A 71 1.89 11.86 -18.66
CA GLU A 71 1.57 10.45 -18.41
C GLU A 71 1.82 10.05 -16.96
N ILE A 72 0.93 9.24 -16.41
CA ILE A 72 0.99 8.77 -15.03
C ILE A 72 2.00 7.62 -14.93
N ILE A 73 2.89 7.70 -13.94
CA ILE A 73 3.71 6.58 -13.50
C ILE A 73 2.93 5.85 -12.42
N CYS A 74 2.54 4.62 -12.68
CA CYS A 74 1.72 3.84 -11.75
C CYS A 74 2.54 2.70 -11.12
N ILE A 75 2.44 2.58 -9.80
CA ILE A 75 2.97 1.47 -9.01
C ILE A 75 1.75 0.81 -8.37
N GLY A 76 1.49 -0.45 -8.70
CA GLY A 76 0.31 -1.14 -8.22
C GLY A 76 0.60 -2.53 -7.71
N SER A 77 -0.09 -2.91 -6.64
CA SER A 77 -0.17 -4.25 -6.09
C SER A 77 -1.45 -4.36 -5.26
N HIS A 78 -1.50 -5.23 -4.27
CA HIS A 78 -2.71 -5.47 -3.47
C HIS A 78 -2.40 -5.61 -1.99
N ILE A 79 -3.43 -5.54 -1.16
CA ILE A 79 -3.32 -5.75 0.29
C ILE A 79 -4.26 -6.85 0.80
N ASP A 80 -5.16 -7.36 -0.05
CA ASP A 80 -5.92 -8.57 0.28
C ASP A 80 -5.00 -9.78 0.33
N THR A 81 -5.40 -10.79 1.09
CA THR A 81 -4.67 -12.03 1.25
C THR A 81 -5.55 -13.22 0.91
N VAL A 82 -4.94 -14.35 0.55
CA VAL A 82 -5.63 -15.63 0.67
C VAL A 82 -5.88 -15.94 2.15
N PRO A 83 -6.84 -16.84 2.48
CA PRO A 83 -6.98 -17.31 3.86
C PRO A 83 -5.67 -17.89 4.41
N GLY A 84 -5.24 -17.41 5.58
CA GLY A 84 -3.98 -17.86 6.18
C GLY A 84 -2.74 -17.48 5.39
N GLY A 85 -2.75 -16.35 4.70
CA GLY A 85 -1.66 -15.89 3.87
C GLY A 85 -0.45 -15.37 4.64
N GLY A 86 0.62 -15.09 3.89
CA GLY A 86 1.80 -14.41 4.40
C GLY A 86 1.62 -12.89 4.48
N ILE A 87 2.59 -12.22 5.08
CA ILE A 87 2.50 -10.76 5.29
C ILE A 87 3.13 -9.93 4.17
N TYR A 88 3.84 -10.56 3.22
CA TYR A 88 4.58 -9.85 2.18
C TYR A 88 3.92 -9.87 0.81
N ASP A 89 3.16 -10.91 0.51
CA ASP A 89 2.49 -11.03 -0.78
C ASP A 89 1.54 -9.84 -1.01
N GLY A 90 1.70 -9.16 -2.13
CA GLY A 90 0.98 -7.94 -2.47
C GLY A 90 1.37 -6.72 -1.67
N THR A 91 1.37 -6.82 -0.35
CA THR A 91 1.65 -5.71 0.58
C THR A 91 3.04 -5.11 0.37
N TYR A 92 4.03 -5.95 0.05
CA TYR A 92 5.38 -5.49 -0.23
C TYR A 92 5.41 -4.53 -1.42
N GLY A 93 4.67 -4.82 -2.48
CA GLY A 93 4.60 -3.94 -3.66
C GLY A 93 3.96 -2.58 -3.35
N VAL A 94 2.84 -2.58 -2.62
CA VAL A 94 2.15 -1.34 -2.24
C VAL A 94 3.00 -0.49 -1.30
N LEU A 95 3.50 -1.07 -0.22
CA LEU A 95 4.27 -0.32 0.79
C LEU A 95 5.64 0.11 0.27
N SER A 96 6.26 -0.65 -0.62
CA SER A 96 7.50 -0.24 -1.29
C SER A 96 7.27 0.97 -2.20
N GLY A 97 6.15 1.00 -2.93
CA GLY A 97 5.77 2.15 -3.74
C GLY A 97 5.59 3.42 -2.88
N ILE A 98 4.90 3.29 -1.75
CA ILE A 98 4.72 4.39 -0.79
C ILE A 98 6.06 4.85 -0.23
N GLU A 99 6.94 3.92 0.14
CA GLU A 99 8.28 4.24 0.64
C GLU A 99 9.11 5.00 -0.39
N CYS A 100 9.04 4.60 -1.66
CA CYS A 100 9.72 5.32 -2.74
C CYS A 100 9.25 6.77 -2.83
N VAL A 101 7.94 7.00 -2.80
CA VAL A 101 7.36 8.35 -2.85
C VAL A 101 7.80 9.18 -1.64
N GLN A 102 7.71 8.61 -0.45
CA GLN A 102 8.13 9.29 0.77
C GLN A 102 9.60 9.66 0.73
N ARG A 103 10.44 8.77 0.23
CA ARG A 103 11.87 9.03 0.10
C ARG A 103 12.19 10.10 -0.93
N LEU A 104 11.50 10.11 -2.06
CA LEU A 104 11.62 11.18 -3.06
C LEU A 104 11.27 12.54 -2.44
N LYS A 105 10.19 12.61 -1.67
CA LYS A 105 9.80 13.83 -0.95
C LYS A 105 10.88 14.28 0.05
N GLU A 106 11.41 13.36 0.84
CA GLU A 106 12.49 13.66 1.80
C GLU A 106 13.75 14.18 1.13
N LEU A 107 14.05 13.72 -0.09
CA LEU A 107 15.18 14.16 -0.90
C LEU A 107 14.91 15.48 -1.64
N GLY A 108 13.71 16.04 -1.53
CA GLY A 108 13.32 17.27 -2.24
C GLY A 108 13.16 17.09 -3.75
N TYR A 109 12.93 15.86 -4.20
CA TYR A 109 12.74 15.58 -5.62
C TYR A 109 11.44 16.20 -6.14
N GLN A 110 11.55 16.87 -7.30
CA GLN A 110 10.40 17.45 -8.00
C GLN A 110 10.01 16.53 -9.15
N ASN A 111 8.92 15.79 -8.99
CA ASN A 111 8.43 14.89 -10.02
C ASN A 111 7.79 15.66 -11.18
N ARG A 112 8.13 15.27 -12.41
CA ARG A 112 7.52 15.83 -13.62
C ARG A 112 6.16 15.18 -13.88
N HIS A 113 6.13 13.86 -13.92
CA HIS A 113 4.92 13.07 -14.15
C HIS A 113 4.16 12.83 -12.85
N PRO A 114 2.84 12.71 -12.89
CA PRO A 114 2.09 12.24 -11.73
C PRO A 114 2.55 10.83 -11.36
N ILE A 115 2.62 10.55 -10.06
CA ILE A 115 2.95 9.22 -9.55
C ILE A 115 1.73 8.72 -8.79
N GLN A 116 1.25 7.53 -9.14
CA GLN A 116 0.17 6.86 -8.42
C GLN A 116 0.67 5.58 -7.80
N VAL A 117 0.29 5.36 -6.53
CA VAL A 117 0.42 4.08 -5.86
C VAL A 117 -1.00 3.54 -5.66
N ILE A 118 -1.27 2.35 -6.16
CA ILE A 118 -2.60 1.75 -6.15
C ILE A 118 -2.55 0.43 -5.39
N ALA A 119 -3.45 0.28 -4.40
CA ALA A 119 -3.77 -1.00 -3.81
C ALA A 119 -5.06 -1.50 -4.46
N PHE A 120 -4.92 -2.43 -5.40
CA PHE A 120 -6.06 -3.05 -6.07
C PHE A 120 -6.80 -3.95 -5.09
N THR A 121 -8.12 -3.86 -5.10
CA THR A 121 -8.96 -4.76 -4.30
C THR A 121 -9.25 -6.05 -5.06
N GLU A 122 -9.45 -7.16 -4.33
CA GLU A 122 -9.85 -8.46 -4.89
C GLU A 122 -8.82 -9.06 -5.87
N GLU A 123 -7.54 -8.85 -5.65
CA GLU A 123 -6.51 -9.39 -6.55
C GLU A 123 -6.43 -10.92 -6.47
N GLU A 124 -6.60 -11.47 -5.26
CA GLU A 124 -6.49 -12.91 -4.99
C GLU A 124 -7.72 -13.73 -5.42
N GLY A 125 -8.80 -13.07 -5.83
CA GLY A 125 -9.99 -13.77 -6.35
C GLY A 125 -10.75 -14.59 -5.32
N ASN A 126 -10.90 -14.08 -4.10
CA ASN A 126 -11.55 -14.81 -2.99
C ASN A 126 -13.04 -14.45 -2.76
N VAL A 127 -13.60 -13.65 -3.63
CA VAL A 127 -15.00 -13.18 -3.52
C VAL A 127 -15.81 -13.59 -4.73
#